data_8f81a8c9848574575fd2facfb978c056
#
_entry.id   8f81a8c9848574575fd2facfb978c056
#
_cell.length_a   1.000
_cell.length_b   1.000
_cell.length_c   1.000
_cell.angle_alpha   90.00
_cell.angle_beta   90.00
_cell.angle_gamma   90.00
#
_symmetry.space_group_name_H-M   'P 1'
#
loop_
_entity.id
_entity.type
_entity.pdbx_description
1 polymer ?
#
loop_
_entity_poly.entity_id
_entity_poly.type
_entity_poly.pdbx_seq_one_letter_code
_entity_poly.pdbx_strand_id
1 'polypeptide(L)'
;MVCHGTSANCFSDDGYIPLLNAGFALLTPSRPGYGRTPLKLGATAAQAAEALVGLLDNLNIETCAILAISGGGPTGVALAANHPQRVRRLALIAAVTQPEARINEASFESQRAFYGPLHGATWAMLGLLSRLSPYRMAKQTLAIFSTHSPEDALRRLSADDVAAVSRFYQRLSSRRGALNDLTHTVGKDLLQGMRAPTLVIHSREDRAVPFSHAEWAMQHIPRAALCESGFTGHFYWIGPDYQRISQELIAFFRVNTVLS
;
A
#
# COMPACT_ATOMS: atom_id res chain seq x y z
N MET A 1 -10.28 7.12 -1.48
CA MET A 1 -10.29 5.71 -1.93
C MET A 1 -8.92 5.08 -1.66
N VAL A 2 -8.87 3.81 -1.27
CA VAL A 2 -7.64 3.08 -0.96
C VAL A 2 -7.28 2.13 -2.09
N CYS A 3 -6.06 2.24 -2.62
CA CYS A 3 -5.40 1.24 -3.45
C CYS A 3 -4.49 0.42 -2.54
N HIS A 4 -5.01 -0.69 -2.02
CA HIS A 4 -4.32 -1.53 -1.02
C HIS A 4 -3.02 -2.16 -1.55
N GLY A 5 -2.12 -2.54 -0.65
CA GLY A 5 -0.87 -3.22 -0.97
C GLY A 5 -1.06 -4.65 -1.48
N THR A 6 0.05 -5.28 -1.91
CA THR A 6 0.07 -6.68 -2.34
C THR A 6 -0.39 -7.60 -1.21
N SER A 7 -1.17 -8.61 -1.53
CA SER A 7 -1.81 -9.57 -0.62
C SER A 7 -2.91 -9.02 0.29
N ALA A 8 -3.13 -7.71 0.34
CA ALA A 8 -4.26 -7.10 1.04
C ALA A 8 -5.56 -7.18 0.20
N ASN A 9 -6.69 -6.72 0.74
CA ASN A 9 -8.00 -6.73 0.10
C ASN A 9 -8.95 -5.74 0.80
N CYS A 10 -10.22 -5.68 0.41
CA CYS A 10 -11.21 -4.77 0.96
C CYS A 10 -11.50 -4.95 2.47
N PHE A 11 -11.05 -6.03 3.09
CA PHE A 11 -11.19 -6.29 4.52
C PHE A 11 -9.93 -5.94 5.33
N SER A 12 -8.86 -5.53 4.66
CA SER A 12 -7.64 -5.08 5.33
C SER A 12 -7.88 -3.70 5.97
N ASP A 13 -7.27 -3.49 7.12
CA ASP A 13 -7.30 -2.22 7.84
C ASP A 13 -5.88 -1.66 8.04
N ASP A 14 -5.16 -1.56 6.95
CA ASP A 14 -3.74 -1.23 6.91
C ASP A 14 -3.45 0.21 7.38
N GLY A 15 -3.86 0.53 8.61
CA GLY A 15 -3.54 1.78 9.29
C GLY A 15 -4.38 3.00 8.91
N TYR A 16 -5.54 2.86 8.27
CA TYR A 16 -6.37 4.02 7.91
C TYR A 16 -7.56 4.29 8.86
N ILE A 17 -7.64 3.58 10.00
CA ILE A 17 -8.64 3.85 11.05
C ILE A 17 -8.61 5.31 11.53
N PRO A 18 -7.45 5.97 11.72
CA PRO A 18 -7.42 7.39 12.09
C PRO A 18 -8.12 8.31 11.10
N LEU A 19 -8.13 7.97 9.81
CA LEU A 19 -8.89 8.74 8.81
C LEU A 19 -10.40 8.61 9.02
N LEU A 20 -10.91 7.42 9.37
CA LEU A 20 -12.33 7.24 9.75
C LEU A 20 -12.68 8.08 10.97
N ASN A 21 -11.85 8.03 12.02
CA ASN A 21 -12.05 8.80 13.24
C ASN A 21 -11.99 10.31 13.00
N ALA A 22 -11.26 10.73 11.97
CA ALA A 22 -11.18 12.13 11.52
C ALA A 22 -12.36 12.56 10.64
N GLY A 23 -13.34 11.67 10.38
CA GLY A 23 -14.57 11.97 9.63
C GLY A 23 -14.48 11.72 8.12
N PHE A 24 -13.42 11.06 7.62
CA PHE A 24 -13.36 10.68 6.21
C PHE A 24 -14.22 9.44 5.93
N ALA A 25 -14.96 9.44 4.83
CA ALA A 25 -15.51 8.22 4.25
C ALA A 25 -14.40 7.46 3.52
N LEU A 26 -14.30 6.14 3.76
CA LEU A 26 -13.31 5.28 3.12
C LEU A 26 -13.97 4.34 2.11
N LEU A 27 -13.49 4.38 0.88
CA LEU A 27 -13.80 3.39 -0.15
C LEU A 27 -12.58 2.49 -0.32
N THR A 28 -12.70 1.21 0.05
CA THR A 28 -11.62 0.23 0.08
C THR A 28 -11.90 -0.96 -0.85
N PRO A 29 -11.91 -0.77 -2.19
CA PRO A 29 -12.18 -1.87 -3.11
C PRO A 29 -11.03 -2.88 -3.12
N SER A 30 -11.34 -4.16 -3.30
CA SER A 30 -10.31 -5.13 -3.69
C SER A 30 -9.85 -4.82 -5.12
N ARG A 31 -8.54 -4.58 -5.31
CA ARG A 31 -7.97 -4.35 -6.65
C ARG A 31 -8.18 -5.59 -7.55
N PRO A 32 -8.13 -5.48 -8.88
CA PRO A 32 -8.26 -6.60 -9.79
C PRO A 32 -7.31 -7.77 -9.44
N GLY A 33 -7.87 -8.99 -9.41
CA GLY A 33 -7.15 -10.19 -9.02
C GLY A 33 -7.17 -10.50 -7.52
N TYR A 34 -7.70 -9.58 -6.67
CA TYR A 34 -7.85 -9.76 -5.23
C TYR A 34 -9.30 -9.94 -4.81
N GLY A 35 -9.51 -10.59 -3.68
CA GLY A 35 -10.82 -10.80 -3.11
C GLY A 35 -11.78 -11.45 -4.12
N ARG A 36 -12.90 -10.78 -4.41
CA ARG A 36 -13.90 -11.20 -5.39
C ARG A 36 -13.77 -10.48 -6.74
N THR A 37 -12.82 -9.55 -6.88
CA THR A 37 -12.62 -8.76 -8.11
C THR A 37 -11.82 -9.56 -9.12
N PRO A 38 -12.39 -9.89 -10.29
CA PRO A 38 -11.69 -10.66 -11.32
C PRO A 38 -10.49 -9.91 -11.89
N LEU A 39 -9.37 -10.62 -12.15
CA LEU A 39 -8.16 -10.01 -12.74
C LEU A 39 -8.43 -9.40 -14.13
N LYS A 40 -9.35 -9.97 -14.90
CA LYS A 40 -9.71 -9.48 -16.25
C LYS A 40 -10.25 -8.04 -16.26
N LEU A 41 -10.65 -7.50 -15.12
CA LEU A 41 -11.09 -6.10 -15.00
C LEU A 41 -9.91 -5.11 -14.97
N GLY A 42 -8.66 -5.58 -14.81
CA GLY A 42 -7.52 -4.68 -14.76
C GLY A 42 -6.21 -5.44 -14.57
N ALA A 43 -5.71 -6.06 -15.63
CA ALA A 43 -4.43 -6.78 -15.61
C ALA A 43 -3.22 -5.83 -15.59
N THR A 44 -3.38 -4.58 -16.04
CA THR A 44 -2.34 -3.54 -15.92
C THR A 44 -2.75 -2.48 -14.90
N ALA A 45 -1.79 -1.69 -14.42
CA ALA A 45 -2.06 -0.58 -13.51
C ALA A 45 -3.06 0.43 -14.12
N ALA A 46 -2.94 0.74 -15.41
CA ALA A 46 -3.86 1.61 -16.13
C ALA A 46 -5.27 1.01 -16.21
N GLN A 47 -5.41 -0.26 -16.59
CA GLN A 47 -6.72 -0.93 -16.60
C GLN A 47 -7.35 -1.03 -15.20
N ALA A 48 -6.53 -1.24 -14.16
CA ALA A 48 -7.00 -1.24 -12.78
C ALA A 48 -7.51 0.16 -12.38
N ALA A 49 -6.85 1.23 -12.82
CA ALA A 49 -7.31 2.60 -12.63
C ALA A 49 -8.66 2.85 -13.32
N GLU A 50 -8.84 2.41 -14.58
CA GLU A 50 -10.12 2.50 -15.31
C GLU A 50 -11.25 1.77 -14.56
N ALA A 51 -10.98 0.56 -14.05
CA ALA A 51 -11.98 -0.18 -13.27
C ALA A 51 -12.39 0.57 -11.99
N LEU A 52 -11.45 1.27 -11.35
CA LEU A 52 -11.72 2.09 -10.17
C LEU A 52 -12.49 3.37 -10.52
N VAL A 53 -12.24 3.98 -11.68
CA VAL A 53 -13.05 5.11 -12.18
C VAL A 53 -14.48 4.65 -12.43
N GLY A 54 -14.68 3.50 -13.11
CA GLY A 54 -16.00 2.93 -13.29
C GLY A 54 -16.73 2.64 -11.97
N LEU A 55 -16.00 2.26 -10.92
CA LEU A 55 -16.58 2.11 -9.58
C LEU A 55 -17.02 3.47 -9.01
N LEU A 56 -16.21 4.52 -9.14
CA LEU A 56 -16.57 5.87 -8.70
C LEU A 56 -17.82 6.38 -9.42
N ASP A 57 -17.93 6.13 -10.74
CA ASP A 57 -19.09 6.51 -11.55
C ASP A 57 -20.37 5.81 -11.07
N ASN A 58 -20.29 4.50 -10.83
CA ASN A 58 -21.42 3.71 -10.29
C ASN A 58 -21.87 4.16 -8.90
N LEU A 59 -20.98 4.75 -8.12
CA LEU A 59 -21.26 5.28 -6.79
C LEU A 59 -21.61 6.76 -6.80
N ASN A 60 -21.66 7.42 -7.96
CA ASN A 60 -21.85 8.86 -8.14
C ASN A 60 -20.83 9.69 -7.34
N ILE A 61 -19.58 9.24 -7.29
CA ILE A 61 -18.46 9.95 -6.64
C ILE A 61 -17.67 10.67 -7.73
N GLU A 62 -17.83 11.97 -7.85
CA GLU A 62 -17.14 12.78 -8.85
C GLU A 62 -15.62 12.82 -8.62
N THR A 63 -15.20 13.09 -7.40
CA THR A 63 -13.78 13.21 -7.04
C THR A 63 -13.48 12.56 -5.69
N CYS A 64 -12.26 12.05 -5.54
CA CYS A 64 -11.79 11.55 -4.24
C CYS A 64 -10.30 11.82 -4.04
N ALA A 65 -9.85 11.69 -2.79
CA ALA A 65 -8.43 11.55 -2.47
C ALA A 65 -8.06 10.06 -2.56
N ILE A 66 -6.81 9.79 -2.96
CA ILE A 66 -6.29 8.43 -3.11
C ILE A 66 -5.21 8.17 -2.06
N LEU A 67 -5.32 7.03 -1.40
CA LEU A 67 -4.29 6.44 -0.55
C LEU A 67 -3.77 5.19 -1.26
N ALA A 68 -2.54 5.20 -1.74
CA ALA A 68 -1.93 4.09 -2.44
C ALA A 68 -0.76 3.52 -1.64
N ILE A 69 -0.85 2.23 -1.30
CA ILE A 69 0.06 1.57 -0.36
C ILE A 69 0.84 0.49 -1.10
N SER A 70 2.18 0.47 -0.95
CA SER A 70 3.04 -0.62 -1.42
C SER A 70 2.77 -0.96 -2.90
N GLY A 71 2.44 -2.22 -3.24
CA GLY A 71 2.05 -2.65 -4.59
C GLY A 71 0.77 -2.01 -5.15
N GLY A 72 0.05 -1.21 -4.36
CA GLY A 72 -1.04 -0.34 -4.83
C GLY A 72 -0.56 0.96 -5.49
N GLY A 73 0.73 1.30 -5.32
CA GLY A 73 1.36 2.49 -5.88
C GLY A 73 1.12 2.67 -7.38
N PRO A 74 1.45 1.69 -8.24
CA PRO A 74 1.24 1.79 -9.68
C PRO A 74 -0.21 2.09 -10.08
N THR A 75 -1.19 1.48 -9.40
CA THR A 75 -2.62 1.75 -9.64
C THR A 75 -3.00 3.18 -9.22
N GLY A 76 -2.52 3.64 -8.06
CA GLY A 76 -2.78 5.00 -7.57
C GLY A 76 -2.16 6.07 -8.46
N VAL A 77 -0.93 5.84 -8.93
CA VAL A 77 -0.23 6.72 -9.88
C VAL A 77 -0.97 6.77 -11.22
N ALA A 78 -1.33 5.60 -11.77
CA ALA A 78 -2.08 5.53 -13.02
C ALA A 78 -3.43 6.27 -12.94
N LEU A 79 -4.14 6.14 -11.82
CA LEU A 79 -5.37 6.86 -11.57
C LEU A 79 -5.16 8.37 -11.54
N ALA A 80 -4.14 8.84 -10.81
CA ALA A 80 -3.86 10.28 -10.68
C ALA A 80 -3.34 10.92 -11.98
N ALA A 81 -2.59 10.17 -12.79
CA ALA A 81 -2.04 10.66 -14.05
C ALA A 81 -3.07 10.65 -15.18
N ASN A 82 -3.82 9.56 -15.33
CA ASN A 82 -4.76 9.37 -16.44
C ASN A 82 -6.12 10.04 -16.19
N HIS A 83 -6.49 10.24 -14.92
CA HIS A 83 -7.78 10.85 -14.52
C HIS A 83 -7.57 12.00 -13.52
N PRO A 84 -6.80 13.04 -13.87
CA PRO A 84 -6.44 14.12 -12.95
C PRO A 84 -7.67 14.88 -12.41
N GLN A 85 -8.79 14.91 -13.17
CA GLN A 85 -10.05 15.52 -12.75
C GLN A 85 -10.78 14.70 -11.66
N ARG A 86 -10.43 13.43 -11.46
CA ARG A 86 -11.05 12.53 -10.48
C ARG A 86 -10.27 12.47 -9.16
N VAL A 87 -9.00 12.88 -9.17
CA VAL A 87 -8.08 12.74 -8.04
C VAL A 87 -7.72 14.11 -7.46
N ARG A 88 -8.26 14.41 -6.28
CA ARG A 88 -7.95 15.66 -5.58
C ARG A 88 -6.54 15.67 -4.98
N ARG A 89 -6.11 14.57 -4.41
CA ARG A 89 -4.81 14.38 -3.74
C ARG A 89 -4.42 12.91 -3.77
N LEU A 90 -3.12 12.65 -3.80
CA LEU A 90 -2.56 11.29 -3.74
C LEU A 90 -1.60 11.18 -2.55
N ALA A 91 -1.78 10.19 -1.68
CA ALA A 91 -0.75 9.77 -0.73
C ALA A 91 -0.16 8.44 -1.19
N LEU A 92 1.16 8.40 -1.34
CA LEU A 92 1.95 7.22 -1.67
C LEU A 92 2.67 6.75 -0.40
N ILE A 93 2.29 5.60 0.15
CA ILE A 93 2.88 5.10 1.39
C ILE A 93 3.64 3.81 1.12
N ALA A 94 4.95 3.82 1.38
CA ALA A 94 5.83 2.68 1.11
C ALA A 94 5.57 2.11 -0.29
N ALA A 95 5.29 2.99 -1.27
CA ALA A 95 4.66 2.64 -2.54
C ALA A 95 5.70 2.32 -3.62
N VAL A 96 5.37 1.35 -4.47
CA VAL A 96 6.13 1.05 -5.69
C VAL A 96 5.92 2.18 -6.69
N THR A 97 7.01 2.83 -7.12
CA THR A 97 6.97 4.01 -8.01
C THR A 97 8.03 3.99 -9.11
N GLN A 98 8.95 3.02 -9.10
CA GLN A 98 10.00 2.88 -10.11
C GLN A 98 9.56 2.00 -11.29
N PRO A 99 10.16 2.19 -12.49
CA PRO A 99 9.85 1.40 -13.67
C PRO A 99 10.30 -0.06 -13.57
N GLU A 100 11.34 -0.31 -12.77
CA GLU A 100 11.84 -1.64 -12.50
C GLU A 100 11.45 -2.01 -11.06
N ALA A 101 10.35 -2.71 -10.89
CA ALA A 101 10.13 -3.44 -9.65
C ALA A 101 11.16 -4.56 -9.60
N ARG A 102 12.35 -4.30 -9.05
CA ARG A 102 13.37 -5.34 -8.77
C ARG A 102 12.83 -6.25 -7.66
N ILE A 103 11.92 -7.11 -8.03
CA ILE A 103 11.66 -8.29 -7.25
C ILE A 103 12.79 -9.23 -7.59
N ASN A 104 13.69 -9.38 -6.64
CA ASN A 104 14.76 -10.36 -6.71
C ASN A 104 14.14 -11.72 -7.09
N GLU A 105 14.64 -12.38 -8.14
CA GLU A 105 14.14 -13.70 -8.61
C GLU A 105 14.12 -14.73 -7.48
N ALA A 106 15.05 -14.65 -6.56
CA ALA A 106 15.06 -15.47 -5.32
C ALA A 106 13.84 -15.20 -4.43
N SER A 107 13.28 -13.97 -4.44
CA SER A 107 12.04 -13.67 -3.75
C SER A 107 10.82 -14.27 -4.45
N PHE A 108 10.85 -14.39 -5.77
CA PHE A 108 9.76 -14.97 -6.55
C PHE A 108 9.62 -16.48 -6.26
N GLU A 109 10.70 -17.21 -6.27
CA GLU A 109 10.69 -18.66 -5.96
C GLU A 109 10.27 -18.93 -4.51
N SER A 110 10.77 -18.15 -3.55
CA SER A 110 10.37 -18.29 -2.14
C SER A 110 8.89 -17.91 -1.92
N GLN A 111 8.32 -17.09 -2.79
CA GLN A 111 6.94 -16.65 -2.71
C GLN A 111 5.95 -17.58 -3.43
N ARG A 112 6.41 -18.59 -4.18
CA ARG A 112 5.52 -19.57 -4.87
C ARG A 112 4.50 -20.22 -3.95
N ALA A 113 4.85 -20.48 -2.69
CA ALA A 113 3.93 -21.03 -1.69
C ALA A 113 2.74 -20.08 -1.41
N PHE A 114 2.97 -18.76 -1.53
CA PHE A 114 1.94 -17.75 -1.30
C PHE A 114 1.04 -17.49 -2.51
N TYR A 115 1.46 -17.90 -3.71
CA TYR A 115 0.78 -17.57 -4.96
C TYR A 115 0.31 -18.80 -5.74
N GLY A 116 0.83 -19.97 -5.41
CA GLY A 116 0.51 -21.24 -6.06
C GLY A 116 -0.89 -21.78 -5.71
N PRO A 117 -1.22 -23.00 -6.16
CA PRO A 117 -2.53 -23.63 -5.92
C PRO A 117 -2.92 -23.75 -4.44
N LEU A 118 -1.92 -23.91 -3.57
CA LEU A 118 -2.10 -24.06 -2.11
C LEU A 118 -2.12 -22.72 -1.35
N HIS A 119 -2.12 -21.56 -2.04
CA HIS A 119 -2.06 -20.24 -1.41
C HIS A 119 -3.09 -20.05 -0.29
N GLY A 120 -4.31 -20.57 -0.47
CA GLY A 120 -5.36 -20.47 0.55
C GLY A 120 -4.99 -21.21 1.85
N ALA A 121 -4.43 -22.39 1.74
CA ALA A 121 -3.96 -23.15 2.90
C ALA A 121 -2.75 -22.47 3.57
N THR A 122 -1.83 -21.92 2.77
CA THR A 122 -0.68 -21.15 3.29
C THR A 122 -1.15 -19.95 4.11
N TRP A 123 -2.07 -19.13 3.57
CA TRP A 123 -2.59 -17.97 4.29
C TRP A 123 -3.42 -18.35 5.52
N ALA A 124 -4.22 -19.43 5.45
CA ALA A 124 -4.94 -19.95 6.61
C ALA A 124 -4.00 -20.40 7.72
N MET A 125 -2.93 -21.10 7.36
CA MET A 125 -1.88 -21.54 8.30
C MET A 125 -1.18 -20.34 8.95
N LEU A 126 -0.76 -19.35 8.17
CA LEU A 126 -0.13 -18.14 8.69
C LEU A 126 -1.08 -17.35 9.60
N GLY A 127 -2.35 -17.25 9.24
CA GLY A 127 -3.37 -16.65 10.08
C GLY A 127 -3.57 -17.39 11.40
N LEU A 128 -3.50 -18.71 11.41
CA LEU A 128 -3.54 -19.52 12.62
C LEU A 128 -2.27 -19.33 13.47
N LEU A 129 -1.09 -19.40 12.85
CA LEU A 129 0.19 -19.20 13.54
C LEU A 129 0.27 -17.78 14.15
N SER A 130 -0.25 -16.77 13.46
CA SER A 130 -0.28 -15.41 13.97
C SER A 130 -1.14 -15.25 15.23
N ARG A 131 -2.20 -16.07 15.38
CA ARG A 131 -3.03 -16.12 16.60
C ARG A 131 -2.32 -16.86 17.75
N LEU A 132 -1.67 -17.97 17.42
CA LEU A 132 -1.03 -18.84 18.43
C LEU A 132 0.30 -18.26 18.93
N SER A 133 1.01 -17.51 18.09
CA SER A 133 2.33 -16.95 18.37
C SER A 133 2.51 -15.56 17.76
N PRO A 134 1.76 -14.53 18.20
CA PRO A 134 1.80 -13.21 17.60
C PRO A 134 3.21 -12.58 17.63
N TYR A 135 3.94 -12.77 18.72
CA TYR A 135 5.30 -12.27 18.86
C TYR A 135 6.28 -12.89 17.84
N ARG A 136 6.23 -14.20 17.64
CA ARG A 136 7.07 -14.88 16.62
C ARG A 136 6.70 -14.42 15.22
N MET A 137 5.41 -14.23 14.96
CA MET A 137 4.95 -13.74 13.67
C MET A 137 5.44 -12.32 13.42
N ALA A 138 5.33 -11.41 14.40
CA ALA A 138 5.85 -10.06 14.30
C ALA A 138 7.37 -10.07 14.04
N LYS A 139 8.14 -10.88 14.76
CA LYS A 139 9.58 -11.04 14.55
C LYS A 139 9.93 -11.47 13.13
N GLN A 140 9.25 -12.51 12.60
CA GLN A 140 9.47 -12.97 11.23
C GLN A 140 9.08 -11.93 10.19
N THR A 141 8.00 -11.21 10.44
CA THR A 141 7.56 -10.10 9.59
C THR A 141 8.62 -9.02 9.50
N LEU A 142 9.16 -8.60 10.64
CA LEU A 142 10.21 -7.58 10.68
C LEU A 142 11.50 -8.05 9.99
N ALA A 143 11.85 -9.33 10.10
CA ALA A 143 13.00 -9.91 9.38
C ALA A 143 12.90 -9.78 7.86
N ILE A 144 11.66 -9.78 7.31
CA ILE A 144 11.40 -9.66 5.88
C ILE A 144 11.30 -8.19 5.45
N PHE A 145 10.67 -7.36 6.27
CA PHE A 145 10.17 -6.02 5.89
C PHE A 145 10.96 -4.87 6.50
N SER A 146 11.95 -5.13 7.37
CA SER A 146 12.81 -4.12 7.99
C SER A 146 14.28 -4.36 7.67
N THR A 147 15.06 -3.29 7.59
CA THR A 147 16.53 -3.33 7.48
C THR A 147 17.20 -3.53 8.85
N HIS A 148 16.48 -3.26 9.94
CA HIS A 148 16.96 -3.56 11.29
C HIS A 148 17.01 -5.05 11.58
N SER A 149 17.80 -5.45 12.60
CA SER A 149 17.66 -6.79 13.14
C SER A 149 16.25 -7.01 13.67
N PRO A 150 15.66 -8.22 13.53
CA PRO A 150 14.30 -8.47 14.01
C PRO A 150 14.13 -8.18 15.50
N GLU A 151 15.18 -8.40 16.29
CA GLU A 151 15.22 -8.13 17.72
C GLU A 151 15.16 -6.62 18.02
N ASP A 152 15.93 -5.81 17.29
CA ASP A 152 15.95 -4.35 17.47
C ASP A 152 14.64 -3.72 17.02
N ALA A 153 14.15 -4.18 15.87
CA ALA A 153 12.86 -3.73 15.34
C ALA A 153 11.72 -4.05 16.33
N LEU A 154 11.71 -5.26 16.86
CA LEU A 154 10.68 -5.73 17.79
C LEU A 154 10.68 -4.97 19.13
N ARG A 155 11.84 -4.54 19.62
CA ARG A 155 11.94 -3.73 20.85
C ARG A 155 11.27 -2.36 20.71
N ARG A 156 11.05 -1.87 19.49
CA ARG A 156 10.38 -0.60 19.21
C ARG A 156 8.86 -0.72 19.13
N LEU A 157 8.32 -1.95 19.13
CA LEU A 157 6.91 -2.22 19.03
C LEU A 157 6.25 -2.40 20.40
N SER A 158 5.07 -1.84 20.55
CA SER A 158 4.17 -2.11 21.67
C SER A 158 3.48 -3.48 21.52
N ALA A 159 2.82 -3.94 22.57
CA ALA A 159 1.98 -5.14 22.51
C ALA A 159 0.83 -4.98 21.50
N ASP A 160 0.29 -3.77 21.37
CA ASP A 160 -0.78 -3.45 20.42
C ASP A 160 -0.29 -3.51 18.97
N ASP A 161 0.95 -3.08 18.71
CA ASP A 161 1.59 -3.21 17.39
C ASP A 161 1.77 -4.69 17.01
N VAL A 162 2.25 -5.52 17.95
CA VAL A 162 2.39 -6.98 17.73
C VAL A 162 1.02 -7.60 17.43
N ALA A 163 -0.02 -7.19 18.16
CA ALA A 163 -1.38 -7.65 17.91
C ALA A 163 -1.90 -7.15 16.54
N ALA A 164 -1.54 -5.93 16.11
CA ALA A 164 -1.90 -5.40 14.79
C ALA A 164 -1.27 -6.23 13.67
N VAL A 165 0.01 -6.60 13.76
CA VAL A 165 0.67 -7.52 12.81
C VAL A 165 -0.07 -8.86 12.75
N SER A 166 -0.47 -9.41 13.90
CA SER A 166 -1.25 -10.66 13.94
C SER A 166 -2.59 -10.52 13.21
N ARG A 167 -3.34 -9.45 13.47
CA ARG A 167 -4.62 -9.18 12.77
C ARG A 167 -4.43 -9.04 11.26
N PHE A 168 -3.37 -8.38 10.83
CA PHE A 168 -3.02 -8.21 9.42
C PHE A 168 -2.93 -9.57 8.71
N TYR A 169 -2.14 -10.53 9.24
CA TYR A 169 -2.00 -11.86 8.63
C TYR A 169 -3.32 -12.64 8.53
N GLN A 170 -4.26 -12.42 9.42
CA GLN A 170 -5.56 -13.07 9.41
C GLN A 170 -6.48 -12.62 8.26
N ARG A 171 -6.15 -11.50 7.61
CA ARG A 171 -6.95 -10.89 6.54
C ARG A 171 -6.29 -10.95 5.17
N LEU A 172 -5.04 -11.40 5.10
CA LEU A 172 -4.32 -11.47 3.84
C LEU A 172 -4.85 -12.58 2.92
N SER A 173 -4.80 -12.28 1.62
CA SER A 173 -5.06 -13.26 0.58
C SER A 173 -4.39 -12.82 -0.73
N SER A 174 -3.61 -13.70 -1.35
CA SER A 174 -2.82 -13.31 -2.51
C SER A 174 -3.55 -13.47 -3.83
N ARG A 175 -4.27 -14.54 -4.03
CA ARG A 175 -4.88 -14.90 -5.30
C ARG A 175 -3.99 -14.52 -6.51
N ARG A 176 -4.59 -14.26 -7.68
CA ARG A 176 -3.87 -13.90 -8.91
C ARG A 176 -3.35 -12.45 -8.90
N GLY A 177 -3.91 -11.58 -8.06
CA GLY A 177 -3.55 -10.17 -7.98
C GLY A 177 -2.10 -9.96 -7.53
N ALA A 178 -1.62 -10.76 -6.59
CA ALA A 178 -0.25 -10.63 -6.11
C ALA A 178 0.79 -10.95 -7.18
N LEU A 179 0.60 -12.01 -7.97
CA LEU A 179 1.46 -12.30 -9.12
C LEU A 179 1.38 -11.20 -10.18
N ASN A 180 0.19 -10.65 -10.39
CA ASN A 180 0.00 -9.58 -11.34
C ASN A 180 0.69 -8.28 -10.93
N ASP A 181 0.71 -7.95 -9.62
CA ASP A 181 1.41 -6.77 -9.11
C ASP A 181 2.91 -6.78 -9.47
N LEU A 182 3.53 -7.96 -9.56
CA LEU A 182 4.94 -8.12 -9.94
C LEU A 182 5.24 -7.62 -11.36
N THR A 183 4.22 -7.54 -12.20
CA THR A 183 4.33 -7.05 -13.59
C THR A 183 4.05 -5.55 -13.71
N HIS A 184 3.55 -4.91 -12.64
CA HIS A 184 3.20 -3.51 -12.68
C HIS A 184 4.44 -2.64 -12.53
N THR A 185 4.61 -1.71 -13.46
CA THR A 185 5.69 -0.72 -13.47
C THR A 185 5.13 0.68 -13.57
N VAL A 186 5.93 1.67 -13.17
CA VAL A 186 5.56 3.09 -13.25
C VAL A 186 6.60 3.80 -14.11
N GLY A 187 6.21 4.19 -15.31
CA GLY A 187 7.08 4.96 -16.20
C GLY A 187 7.28 6.40 -15.69
N LYS A 188 8.44 6.98 -15.97
CA LYS A 188 8.79 8.36 -15.64
C LYS A 188 7.76 9.37 -16.15
N ASP A 189 7.32 9.21 -17.41
CA ASP A 189 6.39 10.14 -18.05
C ASP A 189 5.04 10.18 -17.34
N LEU A 190 4.61 9.03 -16.78
CA LEU A 190 3.38 8.96 -16.00
C LEU A 190 3.47 9.78 -14.71
N LEU A 191 4.61 9.73 -14.01
CA LEU A 191 4.86 10.54 -12.82
C LEU A 191 4.92 12.03 -13.15
N GLN A 192 5.60 12.40 -14.23
CA GLN A 192 5.74 13.79 -14.68
C GLN A 192 4.41 14.40 -15.13
N GLY A 193 3.49 13.59 -15.64
CA GLY A 193 2.13 14.01 -16.05
C GLY A 193 1.17 14.25 -14.89
N MET A 194 1.51 13.89 -13.67
CA MET A 194 0.62 14.03 -12.52
C MET A 194 0.38 15.49 -12.13
N ARG A 195 -0.89 15.84 -11.89
CA ARG A 195 -1.32 17.18 -11.45
C ARG A 195 -1.72 17.22 -9.98
N ALA A 196 -2.17 16.10 -9.43
CA ALA A 196 -2.63 16.03 -8.05
C ALA A 196 -1.46 16.30 -7.07
N PRO A 197 -1.64 17.16 -6.07
CA PRO A 197 -0.69 17.25 -4.96
C PRO A 197 -0.46 15.87 -4.37
N THR A 198 0.81 15.50 -4.18
CA THR A 198 1.19 14.15 -3.77
C THR A 198 2.01 14.20 -2.49
N LEU A 199 1.62 13.40 -1.50
CA LEU A 199 2.39 13.16 -0.28
C LEU A 199 3.05 11.80 -0.37
N VAL A 200 4.38 11.76 -0.34
CA VAL A 200 5.17 10.52 -0.31
C VAL A 200 5.56 10.25 1.13
N ILE A 201 5.13 9.13 1.68
CA ILE A 201 5.47 8.68 3.04
C ILE A 201 6.27 7.40 2.93
N HIS A 202 7.52 7.42 3.39
CA HIS A 202 8.41 6.27 3.26
C HIS A 202 9.43 6.22 4.40
N SER A 203 9.84 5.00 4.76
CA SER A 203 10.91 4.75 5.73
C SER A 203 12.21 4.37 5.01
N ARG A 204 13.34 4.88 5.50
CA ARG A 204 14.67 4.40 5.07
C ARG A 204 14.92 2.95 5.49
N GLU A 205 14.16 2.49 6.46
CA GLU A 205 14.25 1.13 7.02
C GLU A 205 13.39 0.10 6.26
N ASP A 206 12.70 0.55 5.20
CA ASP A 206 11.86 -0.32 4.37
C ASP A 206 12.73 -1.23 3.50
N ARG A 207 12.65 -2.53 3.78
CA ARG A 207 13.37 -3.57 3.03
C ARG A 207 12.56 -4.11 1.85
N ALA A 208 11.24 -4.02 1.91
CA ALA A 208 10.35 -4.55 0.87
C ALA A 208 10.25 -3.63 -0.35
N VAL A 209 10.11 -2.34 -0.09
CA VAL A 209 10.14 -1.30 -1.10
C VAL A 209 11.23 -0.30 -0.71
N PRO A 210 12.41 -0.37 -1.31
CA PRO A 210 13.54 0.48 -0.93
C PRO A 210 13.22 1.98 -1.01
N PHE A 211 13.87 2.78 -0.16
CA PHE A 211 13.67 4.24 -0.09
C PHE A 211 13.91 4.95 -1.44
N SER A 212 14.68 4.33 -2.33
CA SER A 212 14.89 4.82 -3.71
C SER A 212 13.58 5.03 -4.49
N HIS A 213 12.50 4.32 -4.13
CA HIS A 213 11.17 4.55 -4.69
C HIS A 213 10.61 5.92 -4.28
N ALA A 214 10.83 6.34 -3.04
CA ALA A 214 10.45 7.68 -2.59
C ALA A 214 11.29 8.77 -3.28
N GLU A 215 12.61 8.56 -3.38
CA GLU A 215 13.51 9.48 -4.08
C GLU A 215 13.11 9.64 -5.56
N TRP A 216 12.78 8.53 -6.21
CA TRP A 216 12.30 8.54 -7.60
C TRP A 216 10.98 9.31 -7.75
N ALA A 217 10.02 9.08 -6.86
CA ALA A 217 8.76 9.80 -6.84
C ALA A 217 8.98 11.31 -6.64
N MET A 218 9.84 11.70 -5.68
CA MET A 218 10.18 13.10 -5.42
C MET A 218 10.88 13.78 -6.61
N GLN A 219 11.70 13.04 -7.34
CA GLN A 219 12.40 13.57 -8.50
C GLN A 219 11.48 13.83 -9.70
N HIS A 220 10.39 13.05 -9.84
CA HIS A 220 9.60 13.03 -11.06
C HIS A 220 8.17 13.53 -10.91
N ILE A 221 7.61 13.60 -9.70
CA ILE A 221 6.25 14.13 -9.48
C ILE A 221 6.34 15.64 -9.21
N PRO A 222 5.77 16.50 -10.06
CA PRO A 222 5.96 17.96 -9.96
C PRO A 222 5.48 18.59 -8.65
N ARG A 223 4.48 18.02 -8.01
CA ARG A 223 3.85 18.54 -6.78
C ARG A 223 3.94 17.53 -5.62
N ALA A 224 5.09 16.88 -5.49
CA ALA A 224 5.35 15.94 -4.41
C ALA A 224 5.96 16.64 -3.19
N ALA A 225 5.56 16.17 -2.01
CA ALA A 225 6.20 16.45 -0.73
C ALA A 225 6.56 15.14 -0.05
N LEU A 226 7.75 15.06 0.56
CA LEU A 226 8.22 13.89 1.29
C LEU A 226 7.92 14.05 2.78
N CYS A 227 7.31 13.03 3.36
CA CYS A 227 7.24 12.81 4.79
C CYS A 227 8.04 11.54 5.11
N GLU A 228 9.29 11.72 5.49
CA GLU A 228 10.12 10.61 5.93
C GLU A 228 9.58 10.09 7.26
N SER A 229 9.35 8.78 7.33
CA SER A 229 8.82 8.14 8.52
C SER A 229 9.90 7.41 9.30
N GLY A 230 9.82 7.48 10.62
CA GLY A 230 10.67 6.72 11.55
C GLY A 230 10.17 5.28 11.76
N PHE A 231 9.50 4.70 10.77
CA PHE A 231 8.99 3.33 10.87
C PHE A 231 10.13 2.33 10.98
N THR A 232 9.81 1.22 11.64
CA THR A 232 10.74 0.10 11.80
C THR A 232 10.72 -0.81 10.55
N GLY A 233 10.43 -0.27 9.36
CA GLY A 233 10.36 -1.00 8.09
C GLY A 233 9.19 -0.59 7.20
N HIS A 234 8.54 -1.56 6.56
CA HIS A 234 7.51 -1.35 5.54
C HIS A 234 6.14 -0.91 6.09
N PHE A 235 5.82 -1.26 7.34
CA PHE A 235 4.47 -1.07 7.90
C PHE A 235 4.34 0.26 8.62
N TYR A 236 3.69 1.23 8.00
CA TYR A 236 3.49 2.58 8.55
C TYR A 236 2.48 2.66 9.70
N TRP A 237 1.69 1.60 9.92
CA TRP A 237 0.64 1.56 10.96
C TRP A 237 1.08 0.91 12.27
N ILE A 238 2.36 0.61 12.44
CA ILE A 238 2.94 0.09 13.67
C ILE A 238 4.14 0.92 14.11
N GLY A 239 4.39 0.93 15.42
CA GLY A 239 5.51 1.64 16.02
C GLY A 239 5.21 3.09 16.40
N PRO A 240 6.17 3.76 17.03
CA PRO A 240 5.96 5.04 17.71
C PRO A 240 5.58 6.19 16.77
N ASP A 241 5.93 6.11 15.49
CA ASP A 241 5.70 7.18 14.53
C ASP A 241 4.29 7.16 13.90
N TYR A 242 3.52 6.10 14.12
CA TYR A 242 2.20 5.93 13.49
C TYR A 242 1.23 7.08 13.77
N GLN A 243 1.24 7.61 15.00
CA GLN A 243 0.35 8.72 15.35
C GLN A 243 0.70 9.99 14.56
N ARG A 244 1.99 10.34 14.47
CA ARG A 244 2.46 11.50 13.68
C ARG A 244 2.08 11.36 12.22
N ILE A 245 2.35 10.21 11.61
CA ILE A 245 2.02 9.94 10.20
C ILE A 245 0.52 10.01 9.95
N SER A 246 -0.30 9.51 10.88
CA SER A 246 -1.75 9.61 10.77
C SER A 246 -2.22 11.07 10.77
N GLN A 247 -1.62 11.94 11.60
CA GLN A 247 -1.90 13.36 11.63
C GLN A 247 -1.49 14.06 10.33
N GLU A 248 -0.32 13.74 9.78
CA GLU A 248 0.14 14.25 8.48
C GLU A 248 -0.81 13.87 7.34
N LEU A 249 -1.27 12.61 7.30
CA LEU A 249 -2.25 12.15 6.33
C LEU A 249 -3.59 12.89 6.46
N ILE A 250 -4.09 13.05 7.68
CA ILE A 250 -5.33 13.77 7.97
C ILE A 250 -5.19 15.23 7.52
N ALA A 251 -4.11 15.90 7.89
CA ALA A 251 -3.84 17.28 7.50
C ALA A 251 -3.76 17.41 5.98
N PHE A 252 -2.99 16.53 5.33
CA PHE A 252 -2.83 16.53 3.88
C PHE A 252 -4.17 16.36 3.14
N PHE A 253 -5.04 15.44 3.57
CA PHE A 253 -6.31 15.20 2.90
C PHE A 253 -7.40 16.25 3.21
N ARG A 254 -7.27 17.00 4.31
CA ARG A 254 -8.22 18.08 4.68
C ARG A 254 -8.04 19.37 3.91
N VAL A 255 -6.86 19.63 3.37
CA VAL A 255 -6.63 20.87 2.62
C VAL A 255 -7.52 20.90 1.39
N ASN A 256 -8.51 21.79 1.37
CA ASN A 256 -9.34 22.04 0.20
C ASN A 256 -8.47 22.72 -0.86
N THR A 257 -8.07 21.97 -1.88
CA THR A 257 -7.51 22.59 -3.09
C THR A 257 -8.68 23.08 -3.91
N VAL A 258 -8.93 24.37 -3.89
CA VAL A 258 -9.71 24.98 -4.96
C VAL A 258 -8.87 24.77 -6.22
N LEU A 259 -9.34 23.93 -7.13
CA LEU A 259 -8.74 23.75 -8.45
C LEU A 259 -8.99 25.09 -9.18
N SER A 260 -7.97 25.95 -9.20
CA SER A 260 -7.92 27.13 -10.06
C SER A 260 -7.50 26.72 -11.47
#